data_09462fa141540f157cdb6ec2460dcc79
#
_entry.id   09462fa141540f157cdb6ec2460dcc79
#
_cell.length_a   1.000
_cell.length_b   1.000
_cell.length_c   1.000
_cell.angle_alpha   90.00
_cell.angle_beta   90.00
_cell.angle_gamma   90.00
#
_symmetry.space_group_name_H-M   'P 1'
#
loop_
_entity.id
_entity.type
_entity.pdbx_description
1 polymer ?
#
loop_
_entity_poly.entity_id
_entity_poly.type
_entity_poly.pdbx_seq_one_letter_code
_entity_poly.pdbx_strand_id
1 'polypeptide(L)'
;IENGKVANYDPSAPIEVSYQKPFEGEPLGKDHPELLYNLKHSHGHDMAIVNGIGRIGYMKGGGKALWKDENLADSITTHALDFIKANKDKPFFMYFATNDVHVPRFPHERFRGKNPMGLRGDAIVQFDWSVGQILDELERLGLRENTLIILSSDNGPVVDDGYADQAEELLGDHKPGGLLRGGKYSAFEAGTRIPAIVSWPKEVKKGKVSDALMSQVDWFASLAALTGSVLPKGAAPDSYNYLGTLLGTDNADRPWVIEQASDHTLSVRTKDWKYIETSDGPKMVPWGPKIETGYSKAPQLYDMTQVGEQDNLAEKRPEIVYQLQGILKGVRNNTVKPK
;
A
#
# COMPACT_ATOMS: atom_id res chain seq x y z
N ILE A 1 -3.99 18.61 3.56
CA ILE A 1 -4.40 18.96 4.94
C ILE A 1 -3.13 19.26 5.73
N GLU A 2 -3.10 20.41 6.41
CA GLU A 2 -1.97 20.82 7.24
C GLU A 2 -2.49 21.15 8.64
N ASN A 3 -1.91 20.53 9.68
CA ASN A 3 -2.36 20.67 11.07
C ASN A 3 -3.87 20.49 11.27
N GLY A 4 -4.45 19.51 10.58
CA GLY A 4 -5.88 19.18 10.66
C GLY A 4 -6.81 20.11 9.88
N LYS A 5 -6.27 21.05 9.10
CA LYS A 5 -7.05 22.01 8.28
C LYS A 5 -6.71 21.87 6.81
N VAL A 6 -7.64 22.22 5.94
CA VAL A 6 -7.37 22.32 4.49
C VAL A 6 -6.36 23.45 4.27
N ALA A 7 -5.18 23.10 3.73
CA ALA A 7 -4.18 24.08 3.35
C ALA A 7 -4.73 24.98 2.23
N ASN A 8 -4.45 26.28 2.32
CA ASN A 8 -4.92 27.28 1.36
C ASN A 8 -6.44 27.27 1.14
N TYR A 9 -7.23 26.94 2.18
CA TYR A 9 -8.69 26.95 2.08
C TYR A 9 -9.21 28.28 1.54
N ASP A 10 -10.08 28.21 0.54
CA ASP A 10 -10.69 29.35 -0.11
C ASP A 10 -12.19 29.44 0.29
N PRO A 11 -12.58 30.37 1.16
CA PRO A 11 -13.99 30.53 1.56
C PRO A 11 -14.92 30.92 0.41
N SER A 12 -14.39 31.51 -0.67
CA SER A 12 -15.19 31.88 -1.84
C SER A 12 -15.49 30.69 -2.77
N ALA A 13 -14.78 29.57 -2.56
CA ALA A 13 -14.93 28.34 -3.33
C ALA A 13 -14.92 27.12 -2.39
N PRO A 14 -15.96 26.95 -1.56
CA PRO A 14 -16.01 25.86 -0.58
C PRO A 14 -15.95 24.51 -1.28
N ILE A 15 -15.26 23.54 -0.63
CA ILE A 15 -15.09 22.18 -1.15
C ILE A 15 -16.36 21.39 -0.84
N GLU A 16 -16.97 20.84 -1.90
CA GLU A 16 -18.07 19.90 -1.80
C GLU A 16 -17.70 18.59 -2.49
N VAL A 17 -18.03 17.45 -1.87
CA VAL A 17 -17.75 16.10 -2.42
C VAL A 17 -18.97 15.20 -2.29
N SER A 18 -19.16 14.31 -3.27
CA SER A 18 -20.21 13.30 -3.28
C SER A 18 -19.74 12.07 -4.05
N TYR A 19 -20.16 10.88 -3.61
CA TYR A 19 -20.03 9.65 -4.38
C TYR A 19 -21.36 9.17 -4.98
N GLN A 20 -22.45 9.88 -4.70
CA GLN A 20 -23.79 9.45 -5.09
C GLN A 20 -24.31 10.15 -6.34
N LYS A 21 -24.08 11.47 -6.45
CA LYS A 21 -24.60 12.27 -7.56
C LYS A 21 -23.65 13.41 -7.93
N PRO A 22 -23.61 13.78 -9.22
CA PRO A 22 -22.85 14.94 -9.67
C PRO A 22 -23.41 16.25 -9.13
N PHE A 23 -22.58 17.27 -9.11
CA PHE A 23 -22.99 18.65 -8.87
C PHE A 23 -23.46 19.29 -10.17
N GLU A 24 -24.53 20.09 -10.10
CA GLU A 24 -25.05 20.81 -11.25
C GLU A 24 -24.02 21.78 -11.82
N GLY A 25 -23.85 21.76 -13.13
CA GLY A 25 -22.91 22.63 -13.84
C GLY A 25 -21.45 22.17 -13.82
N GLU A 26 -21.10 21.12 -13.05
CA GLU A 26 -19.73 20.58 -13.02
C GLU A 26 -19.54 19.51 -14.12
N PRO A 27 -18.56 19.66 -15.01
CA PRO A 27 -18.31 18.71 -16.08
C PRO A 27 -17.75 17.38 -15.56
N LEU A 28 -18.13 16.26 -16.18
CA LEU A 28 -17.65 14.94 -15.86
C LEU A 28 -16.71 14.43 -16.95
N GLY A 29 -15.67 13.68 -16.55
CA GLY A 29 -14.68 13.13 -17.48
C GLY A 29 -15.29 12.23 -18.54
N LYS A 30 -16.32 11.44 -18.19
CA LYS A 30 -17.04 10.57 -19.15
C LYS A 30 -17.81 11.35 -20.21
N ASP A 31 -18.34 12.53 -19.89
CA ASP A 31 -19.18 13.32 -20.77
C ASP A 31 -18.39 14.41 -21.51
N HIS A 32 -17.23 14.81 -20.96
CA HIS A 32 -16.35 15.88 -21.45
C HIS A 32 -14.88 15.44 -21.58
N PRO A 33 -14.59 14.40 -22.41
CA PRO A 33 -13.22 13.91 -22.58
C PRO A 33 -12.25 14.94 -23.17
N GLU A 34 -12.75 15.98 -23.84
CA GLU A 34 -11.97 17.10 -24.36
C GLU A 34 -11.33 17.97 -23.27
N LEU A 35 -11.90 17.92 -22.05
CA LEU A 35 -11.35 18.63 -20.89
C LEU A 35 -10.28 17.81 -20.15
N LEU A 36 -10.10 16.53 -20.50
CA LEU A 36 -9.08 15.65 -19.94
C LEU A 36 -7.79 15.79 -20.80
N TYR A 37 -6.99 16.78 -20.50
CA TYR A 37 -5.79 17.07 -21.27
C TYR A 37 -4.50 16.54 -20.64
N ASN A 38 -4.48 16.30 -19.32
CA ASN A 38 -3.31 15.78 -18.61
C ASN A 38 -3.30 14.25 -18.59
N LEU A 39 -4.41 13.63 -18.16
CA LEU A 39 -4.54 12.18 -18.10
C LEU A 39 -6.00 11.77 -18.28
N LYS A 40 -6.26 10.90 -19.24
CA LYS A 40 -7.59 10.36 -19.54
C LYS A 40 -7.87 9.12 -18.71
N HIS A 41 -9.15 8.85 -18.47
CA HIS A 41 -9.62 7.60 -17.88
C HIS A 41 -9.56 6.44 -18.88
N SER A 42 -9.48 5.20 -18.37
CA SER A 42 -9.68 3.97 -19.14
C SER A 42 -11.00 3.29 -18.77
N HIS A 43 -11.10 2.67 -17.59
CA HIS A 43 -12.28 1.95 -17.11
C HIS A 43 -12.81 2.46 -15.76
N GLY A 44 -12.28 3.59 -15.28
CA GLY A 44 -12.66 4.24 -14.03
C GLY A 44 -12.14 5.66 -14.00
N HIS A 45 -12.34 6.37 -12.89
CA HIS A 45 -11.83 7.75 -12.74
C HIS A 45 -12.39 8.74 -13.78
N ASP A 46 -13.66 8.56 -14.13
CA ASP A 46 -14.35 9.28 -15.21
C ASP A 46 -15.38 10.31 -14.69
N MET A 47 -15.35 10.60 -13.38
CA MET A 47 -16.32 11.51 -12.73
C MET A 47 -15.78 12.95 -12.74
N ALA A 48 -15.56 13.60 -11.60
CA ALA A 48 -15.11 14.99 -11.58
C ALA A 48 -13.78 15.18 -12.31
N ILE A 49 -13.56 16.37 -12.87
CA ILE A 49 -12.30 16.75 -13.54
C ILE A 49 -11.57 17.75 -12.64
N VAL A 50 -10.33 17.45 -12.29
CA VAL A 50 -9.45 18.37 -11.57
C VAL A 50 -8.12 18.47 -12.29
N ASN A 51 -7.76 19.68 -12.72
CA ASN A 51 -6.53 19.96 -13.45
C ASN A 51 -6.32 19.06 -14.69
N GLY A 52 -7.40 18.82 -15.45
CA GLY A 52 -7.36 17.99 -16.66
C GLY A 52 -7.20 16.51 -16.41
N ILE A 53 -7.44 16.03 -15.21
CA ILE A 53 -7.40 14.62 -14.80
C ILE A 53 -8.78 14.23 -14.28
N GLY A 54 -9.35 13.12 -14.78
CA GLY A 54 -10.57 12.54 -14.26
C GLY A 54 -10.37 11.91 -12.89
N ARG A 55 -11.38 11.96 -12.03
CA ARG A 55 -11.30 11.48 -10.65
C ARG A 55 -12.38 10.45 -10.34
N ILE A 56 -12.25 9.74 -9.22
CA ILE A 56 -13.34 9.00 -8.59
C ILE A 56 -14.11 9.96 -7.69
N GLY A 57 -15.45 9.91 -7.79
CA GLY A 57 -16.34 10.80 -7.04
C GLY A 57 -16.56 12.14 -7.72
N TYR A 58 -17.59 12.81 -7.27
CA TYR A 58 -17.98 14.14 -7.73
C TYR A 58 -17.45 15.16 -6.75
N MET A 59 -16.90 16.26 -7.26
CA MET A 59 -16.36 17.33 -6.43
C MET A 59 -16.55 18.67 -7.11
N LYS A 60 -16.67 19.71 -6.29
CA LYS A 60 -16.89 21.08 -6.71
C LYS A 60 -16.13 22.03 -5.79
N GLY A 61 -15.75 23.18 -6.29
CA GLY A 61 -15.04 24.19 -5.54
C GLY A 61 -13.56 23.85 -5.33
N GLY A 62 -13.04 24.23 -4.16
CA GLY A 62 -11.63 24.02 -3.78
C GLY A 62 -10.74 25.24 -4.02
N GLY A 63 -11.01 26.06 -5.05
CA GLY A 63 -10.27 27.30 -5.30
C GLY A 63 -8.76 27.14 -5.16
N LYS A 64 -8.16 27.92 -4.25
CA LYS A 64 -6.71 27.92 -3.98
C LYS A 64 -6.20 26.63 -3.31
N ALA A 65 -7.09 25.77 -2.80
CA ALA A 65 -6.72 24.50 -2.19
C ALA A 65 -6.54 23.36 -3.22
N LEU A 66 -6.89 23.57 -4.49
CA LEU A 66 -6.65 22.60 -5.55
C LEU A 66 -5.15 22.44 -5.78
N TRP A 67 -4.72 21.17 -5.91
CA TRP A 67 -3.32 20.83 -6.18
C TRP A 67 -3.10 20.53 -7.66
N LYS A 68 -1.84 20.55 -8.06
CA LYS A 68 -1.37 19.99 -9.33
C LYS A 68 -0.67 18.68 -9.05
N ASP A 69 -1.06 17.61 -9.74
CA ASP A 69 -0.57 16.26 -9.47
C ASP A 69 0.95 16.15 -9.65
N GLU A 70 1.50 16.80 -10.67
CA GLU A 70 2.94 16.84 -10.91
C GLU A 70 3.77 17.44 -9.78
N ASN A 71 3.16 18.20 -8.88
CA ASN A 71 3.84 18.85 -7.76
C ASN A 71 3.67 18.12 -6.43
N LEU A 72 2.89 17.03 -6.38
CA LEU A 72 2.57 16.36 -5.12
C LEU A 72 3.82 15.77 -4.44
N ALA A 73 4.65 15.06 -5.19
CA ALA A 73 5.85 14.45 -4.63
C ALA A 73 6.83 15.50 -4.08
N ASP A 74 7.03 16.61 -4.80
CA ASP A 74 7.86 17.73 -4.33
C ASP A 74 7.30 18.35 -3.06
N SER A 75 5.99 18.59 -3.02
CA SER A 75 5.33 19.19 -1.87
C SER A 75 5.46 18.31 -0.63
N ILE A 76 5.12 17.02 -0.74
CA ILE A 76 5.19 16.05 0.36
C ILE A 76 6.64 15.90 0.84
N THR A 77 7.60 15.77 -0.09
CA THR A 77 9.02 15.64 0.23
C THR A 77 9.56 16.88 0.94
N THR A 78 9.23 18.08 0.46
CA THR A 78 9.65 19.33 1.08
C THR A 78 9.17 19.43 2.54
N HIS A 79 7.88 19.12 2.78
CA HIS A 79 7.33 19.11 4.14
C HIS A 79 8.04 18.09 5.05
N ALA A 80 8.40 16.92 4.53
CA ALA A 80 9.16 15.92 5.28
C ALA A 80 10.56 16.40 5.62
N LEU A 81 11.28 17.02 4.68
CA LEU A 81 12.61 17.60 4.91
C LEU A 81 12.57 18.73 5.95
N ASP A 82 11.57 19.59 5.88
CA ASP A 82 11.40 20.68 6.84
C ASP A 82 11.07 20.15 8.23
N PHE A 83 10.25 19.09 8.32
CA PHE A 83 9.99 18.41 9.59
C PHE A 83 11.27 17.82 10.19
N ILE A 84 12.10 17.14 9.40
CA ILE A 84 13.39 16.58 9.87
C ILE A 84 14.29 17.69 10.40
N LYS A 85 14.46 18.79 9.64
CA LYS A 85 15.26 19.96 10.05
C LYS A 85 14.79 20.54 11.38
N ALA A 86 13.47 20.74 11.51
CA ALA A 86 12.89 21.34 12.71
C ALA A 86 12.98 20.44 13.95
N ASN A 87 13.18 19.12 13.78
CA ASN A 87 13.22 18.16 14.86
C ASN A 87 14.59 17.47 15.04
N LYS A 88 15.64 17.92 14.36
CA LYS A 88 16.96 17.26 14.31
C LYS A 88 17.62 17.07 15.69
N ASP A 89 17.32 17.92 16.66
CA ASP A 89 17.94 17.93 17.98
C ASP A 89 17.16 17.14 19.05
N LYS A 90 16.10 16.43 18.65
CA LYS A 90 15.26 15.60 19.54
C LYS A 90 14.77 14.35 18.84
N PRO A 91 14.38 13.28 19.57
CA PRO A 91 13.74 12.11 18.99
C PRO A 91 12.44 12.50 18.26
N PHE A 92 12.23 11.92 17.08
CA PHE A 92 11.01 12.10 16.31
C PHE A 92 10.52 10.78 15.71
N PHE A 93 9.23 10.73 15.39
CA PHE A 93 8.60 9.71 14.56
C PHE A 93 7.99 10.41 13.35
N MET A 94 8.29 9.89 12.15
CA MET A 94 7.73 10.40 10.91
C MET A 94 7.09 9.25 10.13
N TYR A 95 5.81 9.40 9.79
CA TYR A 95 5.12 8.54 8.84
C TYR A 95 5.06 9.26 7.49
N PHE A 96 5.92 8.84 6.56
CA PHE A 96 6.07 9.46 5.25
C PHE A 96 5.28 8.66 4.21
N ALA A 97 3.99 8.98 4.07
CA ALA A 97 3.09 8.35 3.11
C ALA A 97 3.11 9.12 1.79
N THR A 98 3.71 8.53 0.76
CA THR A 98 3.75 9.10 -0.59
C THR A 98 2.51 8.77 -1.38
N ASN A 99 2.21 9.56 -2.43
CA ASN A 99 1.18 9.23 -3.43
C ASN A 99 1.70 8.24 -4.48
N ASP A 100 2.99 8.25 -4.77
CA ASP A 100 3.60 7.33 -5.71
C ASP A 100 3.73 5.92 -5.10
N VAL A 101 3.49 4.89 -5.87
CA VAL A 101 3.22 4.88 -7.33
C VAL A 101 1.74 4.65 -7.67
N HIS A 102 0.81 5.11 -6.82
CA HIS A 102 -0.62 5.00 -7.04
C HIS A 102 -1.07 5.90 -8.21
N VAL A 103 -2.17 5.53 -8.85
CA VAL A 103 -2.82 6.37 -9.85
C VAL A 103 -3.51 7.60 -9.20
N PRO A 104 -3.63 8.72 -9.92
CA PRO A 104 -3.10 9.01 -11.25
C PRO A 104 -1.58 9.15 -11.25
N ARG A 105 -0.90 8.41 -12.12
CA ARG A 105 0.55 8.52 -12.28
C ARG A 105 0.85 9.70 -13.18
N PHE A 106 1.08 10.83 -12.57
CA PHE A 106 1.38 12.07 -13.29
C PHE A 106 2.61 12.74 -12.68
N PRO A 107 3.81 12.13 -12.87
CA PRO A 107 5.05 12.61 -12.29
C PRO A 107 5.44 13.99 -12.83
N HIS A 108 6.21 14.73 -12.04
CA HIS A 108 6.77 16.02 -12.44
C HIS A 108 7.54 15.90 -13.75
N GLU A 109 7.50 16.93 -14.59
CA GLU A 109 8.06 16.91 -15.96
C GLU A 109 9.52 16.47 -16.02
N ARG A 110 10.34 16.78 -15.00
CA ARG A 110 11.75 16.37 -14.92
C ARG A 110 11.96 14.85 -14.87
N PHE A 111 10.94 14.09 -14.52
CA PHE A 111 10.98 12.63 -14.46
C PHE A 111 10.36 11.97 -15.69
N ARG A 112 9.58 12.72 -16.49
CA ARG A 112 8.90 12.15 -17.66
C ARG A 112 9.90 11.70 -18.72
N GLY A 113 9.65 10.49 -19.26
CA GLY A 113 10.53 9.87 -20.26
C GLY A 113 11.86 9.36 -19.69
N LYS A 114 12.00 9.23 -18.38
CA LYS A 114 13.22 8.67 -17.75
C LYS A 114 13.22 7.15 -17.68
N ASN A 115 12.04 6.53 -17.84
CA ASN A 115 11.89 5.08 -17.74
C ASN A 115 11.09 4.53 -18.94
N PRO A 116 11.51 3.41 -19.56
CA PRO A 116 10.81 2.83 -20.71
C PRO A 116 9.37 2.33 -20.38
N MET A 117 9.02 2.14 -19.11
CA MET A 117 7.67 1.80 -18.68
C MET A 117 6.70 3.01 -18.66
N GLY A 118 7.03 4.11 -19.32
CA GLY A 118 6.18 5.30 -19.41
C GLY A 118 5.86 5.94 -18.06
N LEU A 119 4.67 6.53 -17.93
CA LEU A 119 4.28 7.27 -16.70
C LEU A 119 4.38 6.41 -15.42
N ARG A 120 4.11 5.09 -15.50
CA ARG A 120 4.27 4.20 -14.37
C ARG A 120 5.74 4.10 -13.94
N GLY A 121 6.65 3.88 -14.88
CA GLY A 121 8.08 3.81 -14.62
C GLY A 121 8.64 5.14 -14.12
N ASP A 122 8.21 6.25 -14.71
CA ASP A 122 8.60 7.60 -14.31
C ASP A 122 8.13 7.93 -12.87
N ALA A 123 6.93 7.47 -12.47
CA ALA A 123 6.44 7.60 -11.10
C ALA A 123 7.27 6.78 -10.10
N ILE A 124 7.78 5.61 -10.51
CA ILE A 124 8.72 4.82 -9.69
C ILE A 124 10.05 5.58 -9.51
N VAL A 125 10.57 6.19 -10.58
CA VAL A 125 11.77 7.03 -10.49
C VAL A 125 11.55 8.24 -9.58
N GLN A 126 10.38 8.86 -9.64
CA GLN A 126 10.01 9.96 -8.75
C GLN A 126 9.92 9.52 -7.28
N PHE A 127 9.33 8.35 -7.03
CA PHE A 127 9.29 7.78 -5.68
C PHE A 127 10.70 7.53 -5.12
N ASP A 128 11.57 6.90 -5.92
CA ASP A 128 12.96 6.64 -5.54
C ASP A 128 13.70 7.95 -5.24
N TRP A 129 13.50 9.00 -6.05
CA TRP A 129 14.00 10.34 -5.77
C TRP A 129 13.52 10.88 -4.43
N SER A 130 12.23 10.76 -4.10
CA SER A 130 11.68 11.22 -2.82
C SER A 130 12.32 10.53 -1.63
N VAL A 131 12.54 9.21 -1.72
CA VAL A 131 13.26 8.43 -0.70
C VAL A 131 14.71 8.89 -0.60
N GLY A 132 15.39 9.10 -1.74
CA GLY A 132 16.75 9.62 -1.80
C GLY A 132 16.89 10.97 -1.07
N GLN A 133 15.97 11.90 -1.28
CA GLN A 133 15.99 13.20 -0.61
C GLN A 133 15.93 13.08 0.94
N ILE A 134 15.13 12.14 1.45
CA ILE A 134 15.07 11.86 2.90
C ILE A 134 16.40 11.31 3.39
N LEU A 135 16.99 10.35 2.68
CA LEU A 135 18.27 9.75 3.04
C LEU A 135 19.40 10.80 3.04
N ASP A 136 19.50 11.59 1.98
CA ASP A 136 20.50 12.65 1.82
C ASP A 136 20.40 13.70 2.92
N GLU A 137 19.20 14.09 3.32
CA GLU A 137 19.00 15.06 4.40
C GLU A 137 19.39 14.48 5.75
N LEU A 138 19.07 13.22 6.03
CA LEU A 138 19.52 12.55 7.26
C LEU A 138 21.05 12.43 7.33
N GLU A 139 21.70 12.11 6.21
CA GLU A 139 23.17 12.11 6.11
C GLU A 139 23.73 13.51 6.36
N ARG A 140 23.23 14.52 5.66
CA ARG A 140 23.68 15.92 5.77
C ARG A 140 23.59 16.46 7.21
N LEU A 141 22.59 16.01 7.97
CA LEU A 141 22.37 16.41 9.36
C LEU A 141 23.09 15.50 10.37
N GLY A 142 23.79 14.45 9.93
CA GLY A 142 24.46 13.49 10.81
C GLY A 142 23.50 12.60 11.60
N LEU A 143 22.26 12.45 11.13
CA LEU A 143 21.21 11.66 11.80
C LEU A 143 21.10 10.24 11.29
N ARG A 144 21.65 9.94 10.10
CA ARG A 144 21.47 8.67 9.39
C ARG A 144 21.85 7.44 10.20
N GLU A 145 22.98 7.51 10.90
CA GLU A 145 23.52 6.41 11.72
C GLU A 145 22.53 5.96 12.81
N ASN A 146 21.79 6.90 13.39
CA ASN A 146 20.87 6.64 14.51
C ASN A 146 19.40 6.84 14.12
N THR A 147 19.04 6.60 12.87
CA THR A 147 17.66 6.65 12.39
C THR A 147 17.25 5.29 11.87
N LEU A 148 16.22 4.69 12.49
CA LEU A 148 15.52 3.53 11.96
C LEU A 148 14.61 3.97 10.81
N ILE A 149 14.82 3.40 9.64
CA ILE A 149 13.99 3.61 8.45
C ILE A 149 13.34 2.29 8.10
N ILE A 150 12.02 2.31 7.93
CA ILE A 150 11.23 1.19 7.43
C ILE A 150 10.55 1.64 6.15
N LEU A 151 10.85 0.98 5.03
CA LEU A 151 10.19 1.19 3.75
C LEU A 151 9.31 0.01 3.43
N SER A 152 8.06 0.29 3.08
CA SER A 152 7.08 -0.74 2.74
C SER A 152 5.99 -0.17 1.82
N SER A 153 4.98 -0.98 1.52
CA SER A 153 3.77 -0.60 0.79
C SER A 153 2.53 -0.92 1.61
N ASP A 154 1.38 -0.39 1.26
CA ASP A 154 0.09 -0.65 1.90
C ASP A 154 -0.56 -1.95 1.39
N ASN A 155 -0.38 -2.27 0.12
CA ASN A 155 -0.90 -3.48 -0.55
C ASN A 155 -0.02 -3.91 -1.72
N GLY A 156 -0.38 -5.04 -2.30
CA GLY A 156 0.27 -5.57 -3.48
C GLY A 156 0.02 -4.74 -4.75
N PRO A 157 0.70 -5.09 -5.87
CA PRO A 157 0.70 -4.27 -7.07
C PRO A 157 -0.60 -4.33 -7.85
N VAL A 158 -0.87 -3.24 -8.58
CA VAL A 158 -1.82 -3.15 -9.68
C VAL A 158 -1.14 -2.41 -10.84
N VAL A 159 -1.34 -2.89 -12.06
CA VAL A 159 -0.74 -2.28 -13.25
C VAL A 159 -1.69 -1.25 -13.85
N ASP A 160 -2.84 -1.69 -14.37
CA ASP A 160 -3.91 -0.81 -14.83
C ASP A 160 -4.94 -0.61 -13.72
N ASP A 161 -5.10 0.60 -13.24
CA ASP A 161 -6.04 0.98 -12.17
C ASP A 161 -6.89 2.18 -12.60
N GLY A 162 -7.35 2.17 -13.86
CA GLY A 162 -8.42 3.04 -14.36
C GLY A 162 -7.99 4.28 -15.13
N TYR A 163 -6.70 4.42 -15.47
CA TYR A 163 -6.22 5.49 -16.35
C TYR A 163 -5.56 4.97 -17.62
N ALA A 164 -5.68 5.71 -18.71
CA ALA A 164 -5.03 5.44 -19.99
C ALA A 164 -3.57 5.94 -19.96
N ASP A 165 -2.77 5.41 -19.04
CA ASP A 165 -1.36 5.77 -18.82
C ASP A 165 -0.37 4.81 -19.49
N GLN A 166 -0.85 3.90 -20.32
CA GLN A 166 -0.10 2.86 -21.02
C GLN A 166 0.69 1.92 -20.09
N ALA A 167 0.24 1.74 -18.85
CA ALA A 167 0.96 0.95 -17.86
C ALA A 167 1.09 -0.54 -18.24
N GLU A 168 0.06 -1.13 -18.88
CA GLU A 168 0.12 -2.52 -19.39
C GLU A 168 1.00 -2.61 -20.64
N GLU A 169 0.81 -1.71 -21.60
CA GLU A 169 1.46 -1.75 -22.91
C GLU A 169 2.98 -1.54 -22.81
N LEU A 170 3.42 -0.71 -21.88
CA LEU A 170 4.83 -0.39 -21.68
C LEU A 170 5.51 -1.16 -20.53
N LEU A 171 4.80 -2.14 -19.95
CA LEU A 171 5.31 -2.92 -18.80
C LEU A 171 6.58 -3.70 -19.14
N GLY A 172 6.72 -4.17 -20.39
CA GLY A 172 7.84 -5.02 -20.82
C GLY A 172 7.88 -6.33 -20.02
N ASP A 173 9.08 -6.74 -19.65
CA ASP A 173 9.30 -7.96 -18.85
C ASP A 173 9.16 -7.73 -17.33
N HIS A 174 8.81 -6.53 -16.91
CA HIS A 174 8.67 -6.22 -15.48
C HIS A 174 7.47 -6.93 -14.87
N LYS A 175 7.71 -7.65 -13.78
CA LYS A 175 6.70 -8.39 -13.02
C LYS A 175 6.55 -7.77 -11.62
N PRO A 176 5.60 -6.85 -11.40
CA PRO A 176 5.48 -6.13 -10.12
C PRO A 176 5.30 -7.02 -8.89
N GLY A 177 4.58 -8.12 -9.03
CA GLY A 177 4.41 -9.15 -8.00
C GLY A 177 5.49 -10.25 -8.02
N GLY A 178 6.47 -10.16 -8.90
CA GLY A 178 7.45 -11.23 -9.10
C GLY A 178 6.80 -12.53 -9.55
N LEU A 179 6.98 -13.60 -8.76
CA LEU A 179 6.37 -14.91 -8.99
C LEU A 179 5.10 -15.14 -8.15
N LEU A 180 4.69 -14.17 -7.33
CA LEU A 180 3.50 -14.27 -6.50
C LEU A 180 2.24 -14.15 -7.37
N ARG A 181 1.20 -14.89 -7.02
CA ARG A 181 -0.09 -14.89 -7.72
C ARG A 181 -0.98 -13.76 -7.24
N GLY A 182 -1.82 -13.22 -8.14
CA GLY A 182 -2.77 -12.14 -7.84
C GLY A 182 -2.14 -10.76 -7.90
N GLY A 183 -2.63 -9.86 -7.05
CA GLY A 183 -2.25 -8.46 -6.95
C GLY A 183 -3.15 -7.72 -5.97
N LYS A 184 -3.14 -6.39 -5.99
CA LYS A 184 -4.09 -5.57 -5.22
C LYS A 184 -5.52 -6.15 -5.37
N TYR A 185 -6.30 -6.19 -4.32
CA TYR A 185 -7.66 -6.76 -4.22
C TYR A 185 -7.73 -8.28 -4.01
N SER A 186 -6.67 -9.02 -4.33
CA SER A 186 -6.65 -10.49 -4.34
C SER A 186 -6.50 -11.10 -2.95
N ALA A 187 -7.09 -12.30 -2.76
CA ALA A 187 -6.82 -13.16 -1.61
C ALA A 187 -5.51 -13.96 -1.77
N PHE A 188 -4.89 -13.97 -2.97
CA PHE A 188 -3.58 -14.58 -3.20
C PHE A 188 -2.43 -13.74 -2.66
N GLU A 189 -1.23 -14.34 -2.54
CA GLU A 189 -0.05 -13.74 -1.90
C GLU A 189 0.30 -12.33 -2.44
N ALA A 190 0.24 -12.12 -3.76
CA ALA A 190 0.58 -10.82 -4.32
C ALA A 190 -0.39 -9.70 -3.89
N GLY A 191 -1.53 -10.01 -3.26
CA GLY A 191 -2.44 -9.00 -2.72
C GLY A 191 -1.93 -8.35 -1.44
N THR A 192 -1.24 -9.12 -0.61
CA THR A 192 -0.88 -8.74 0.77
C THR A 192 0.59 -8.87 1.11
N ARG A 193 1.36 -9.72 0.40
CA ARG A 193 2.79 -9.87 0.61
C ARG A 193 3.54 -8.73 -0.07
N ILE A 194 3.88 -7.73 0.71
CA ILE A 194 4.50 -6.48 0.31
C ILE A 194 5.98 -6.43 0.67
N PRO A 195 6.79 -5.57 0.02
CA PRO A 195 8.18 -5.35 0.42
C PRO A 195 8.27 -4.82 1.85
N ALA A 196 9.30 -5.24 2.57
CA ALA A 196 9.68 -4.69 3.87
C ALA A 196 11.21 -4.54 3.91
N ILE A 197 11.69 -3.31 3.93
CA ILE A 197 13.11 -2.99 3.99
C ILE A 197 13.36 -2.19 5.25
N VAL A 198 14.30 -2.68 6.08
CA VAL A 198 14.68 -2.03 7.34
C VAL A 198 16.13 -1.59 7.25
N SER A 199 16.38 -0.33 7.60
CA SER A 199 17.72 0.24 7.58
C SER A 199 17.96 1.09 8.82
N TRP A 200 18.94 0.69 9.62
CA TRP A 200 19.43 1.44 10.78
C TRP A 200 20.92 1.10 10.96
N PRO A 201 21.84 1.87 10.39
CA PRO A 201 23.24 1.50 10.32
C PRO A 201 23.86 1.13 11.68
N LYS A 202 23.47 1.83 12.76
CA LYS A 202 23.96 1.59 14.10
C LYS A 202 23.55 0.21 14.68
N GLU A 203 22.36 -0.30 14.36
CA GLU A 203 21.74 -1.44 15.04
C GLU A 203 21.49 -2.63 14.11
N VAL A 204 21.20 -2.39 12.84
CA VAL A 204 20.81 -3.44 11.87
C VAL A 204 21.99 -3.82 10.98
N LYS A 205 22.32 -5.10 10.95
CA LYS A 205 23.40 -5.62 10.07
C LYS A 205 23.03 -5.47 8.60
N LYS A 206 23.96 -4.88 7.84
CA LYS A 206 23.83 -4.71 6.40
C LYS A 206 23.70 -6.04 5.65
N GLY A 207 22.81 -6.09 4.67
CA GLY A 207 22.67 -7.22 3.73
C GLY A 207 21.98 -8.45 4.33
N LYS A 208 21.38 -8.37 5.51
CA LYS A 208 20.59 -9.47 6.07
C LYS A 208 19.25 -9.60 5.34
N VAL A 209 18.86 -10.84 5.07
CA VAL A 209 17.54 -11.21 4.54
C VAL A 209 16.85 -12.11 5.55
N SER A 210 15.56 -11.92 5.78
CA SER A 210 14.73 -12.74 6.64
C SER A 210 13.50 -13.23 5.89
N ASP A 211 13.12 -14.48 6.10
CA ASP A 211 11.90 -15.12 5.61
C ASP A 211 10.83 -15.23 6.70
N ALA A 212 11.04 -14.56 7.83
CA ALA A 212 10.11 -14.57 8.95
C ALA A 212 8.75 -13.99 8.57
N LEU A 213 7.70 -14.69 8.97
CA LEU A 213 6.32 -14.22 8.79
C LEU A 213 6.04 -13.07 9.77
N MET A 214 5.75 -11.90 9.24
CA MET A 214 5.40 -10.70 9.99
C MET A 214 4.18 -10.01 9.38
N SER A 215 3.54 -9.14 10.15
CA SER A 215 2.48 -8.25 9.69
C SER A 215 2.80 -6.81 10.04
N GLN A 216 2.40 -5.85 9.20
CA GLN A 216 2.56 -4.41 9.50
C GLN A 216 1.89 -3.99 10.80
N VAL A 217 0.83 -4.66 11.23
CA VAL A 217 0.18 -4.37 12.52
C VAL A 217 1.13 -4.57 13.70
N ASP A 218 2.17 -5.39 13.56
CA ASP A 218 3.16 -5.67 14.61
C ASP A 218 4.16 -4.52 14.82
N TRP A 219 4.25 -3.60 13.87
CA TRP A 219 5.14 -2.44 14.03
C TRP A 219 4.76 -1.58 15.22
N PHE A 220 3.47 -1.45 15.53
CA PHE A 220 3.03 -0.64 16.65
C PHE A 220 3.60 -1.16 17.99
N ALA A 221 3.42 -2.44 18.30
CA ALA A 221 3.95 -3.04 19.54
C ALA A 221 5.49 -3.11 19.52
N SER A 222 6.10 -3.38 18.35
CA SER A 222 7.55 -3.46 18.20
C SER A 222 8.21 -2.09 18.40
N LEU A 223 7.66 -1.02 17.85
CA LEU A 223 8.16 0.34 18.03
C LEU A 223 7.91 0.86 19.45
N ALA A 224 6.80 0.46 20.10
CA ALA A 224 6.58 0.73 21.51
C ALA A 224 7.67 0.07 22.38
N ALA A 225 8.00 -1.20 22.10
CA ALA A 225 9.10 -1.90 22.77
C ALA A 225 10.46 -1.22 22.53
N LEU A 226 10.74 -0.78 21.29
CA LEU A 226 11.96 -0.04 20.94
C LEU A 226 12.13 1.23 21.76
N THR A 227 11.04 1.95 22.01
CA THR A 227 11.06 3.21 22.76
C THR A 227 10.88 3.03 24.27
N GLY A 228 10.73 1.79 24.76
CA GLY A 228 10.43 1.52 26.16
C GLY A 228 9.02 1.96 26.61
N SER A 229 8.12 2.19 25.67
CA SER A 229 6.76 2.65 25.93
C SER A 229 5.86 1.50 26.34
N VAL A 230 5.03 1.71 27.37
CA VAL A 230 4.02 0.75 27.81
C VAL A 230 2.73 1.01 27.07
N LEU A 231 2.20 0.01 26.34
CA LEU A 231 0.94 0.12 25.66
C LEU A 231 -0.23 0.11 26.65
N PRO A 232 -1.21 1.02 26.50
CA PRO A 232 -2.43 0.95 27.30
C PRO A 232 -3.16 -0.39 27.08
N LYS A 233 -3.83 -0.87 28.11
CA LYS A 233 -4.62 -2.11 28.03
C LYS A 233 -5.67 -2.01 26.92
N GLY A 234 -5.64 -2.97 25.98
CA GLY A 234 -6.55 -3.01 24.83
C GLY A 234 -6.14 -2.13 23.65
N ALA A 235 -5.03 -1.39 23.72
CA ALA A 235 -4.47 -0.72 22.56
C ALA A 235 -3.86 -1.76 21.61
N ALA A 236 -4.14 -1.59 20.30
CA ALA A 236 -3.61 -2.45 19.24
C ALA A 236 -3.71 -3.96 19.54
N PRO A 237 -4.93 -4.51 19.68
CA PRO A 237 -5.17 -5.88 20.18
C PRO A 237 -4.57 -6.98 19.31
N ASP A 238 -4.28 -6.67 18.04
CA ASP A 238 -3.71 -7.58 17.05
C ASP A 238 -2.21 -7.35 16.80
N SER A 239 -1.60 -6.38 17.49
CA SER A 239 -0.18 -6.05 17.37
C SER A 239 0.64 -6.79 18.42
N TYR A 240 1.70 -7.45 18.01
CA TYR A 240 2.61 -8.19 18.86
C TYR A 240 4.04 -7.68 18.67
N ASN A 241 4.85 -7.79 19.72
CA ASN A 241 6.23 -7.35 19.69
C ASN A 241 7.12 -8.35 18.94
N TYR A 242 7.52 -7.99 17.73
CA TYR A 242 8.51 -8.67 16.89
C TYR A 242 9.72 -7.77 16.62
N LEU A 243 10.12 -6.96 17.60
CA LEU A 243 11.23 -6.03 17.45
C LEU A 243 12.52 -6.74 17.03
N GLY A 244 12.84 -7.89 17.62
CA GLY A 244 14.03 -8.65 17.27
C GLY A 244 14.03 -9.09 15.80
N THR A 245 12.91 -9.58 15.30
CA THR A 245 12.74 -9.94 13.88
C THR A 245 12.84 -8.71 12.99
N LEU A 246 12.21 -7.59 13.36
CA LEU A 246 12.25 -6.33 12.62
C LEU A 246 13.69 -5.80 12.50
N LEU A 247 14.48 -5.90 13.57
CA LEU A 247 15.89 -5.46 13.59
C LEU A 247 16.85 -6.56 13.11
N GLY A 248 16.34 -7.74 12.80
CA GLY A 248 17.15 -8.87 12.35
C GLY A 248 18.05 -9.45 13.44
N THR A 249 17.74 -9.30 14.71
CA THR A 249 18.48 -9.90 15.82
C THR A 249 17.99 -11.30 16.18
N ASP A 250 16.75 -11.62 15.78
CA ASP A 250 16.20 -12.98 15.82
C ASP A 250 15.44 -13.30 14.52
N ASN A 251 14.76 -14.44 14.46
CA ASN A 251 13.91 -14.87 13.35
C ASN A 251 12.60 -15.43 13.87
N ALA A 252 12.01 -14.78 14.87
CA ALA A 252 10.72 -15.18 15.41
C ALA A 252 9.63 -14.99 14.36
N ASP A 253 8.93 -16.07 14.05
CA ASP A 253 7.78 -16.05 13.13
C ASP A 253 6.50 -15.75 13.88
N ARG A 254 5.63 -14.98 13.25
CA ARG A 254 4.23 -14.93 13.62
C ARG A 254 3.59 -16.30 13.31
N PRO A 255 2.85 -16.92 14.25
CA PRO A 255 2.30 -18.26 13.99
C PRO A 255 1.30 -18.26 12.84
N TRP A 256 0.60 -17.14 12.64
CA TRP A 256 -0.32 -16.91 11.53
C TRP A 256 -0.62 -15.43 11.35
N VAL A 257 -1.01 -15.07 10.14
CA VAL A 257 -1.56 -13.76 9.75
C VAL A 257 -2.95 -13.98 9.18
N ILE A 258 -3.90 -13.12 9.51
CA ILE A 258 -5.18 -13.03 8.81
C ILE A 258 -5.07 -11.94 7.77
N GLU A 259 -5.45 -12.26 6.54
CA GLU A 259 -5.47 -11.35 5.42
C GLU A 259 -6.90 -11.24 4.89
N GLN A 260 -7.23 -10.09 4.31
CA GLN A 260 -8.54 -9.80 3.78
C GLN A 260 -8.46 -9.32 2.33
N ALA A 261 -9.23 -9.93 1.46
CA ALA A 261 -9.41 -9.48 0.09
C ALA A 261 -10.49 -8.38 -0.02
N SER A 262 -10.69 -7.82 -1.21
CA SER A 262 -11.57 -6.67 -1.43
C SER A 262 -13.06 -6.92 -1.15
N ASP A 263 -13.53 -8.18 -1.21
CA ASP A 263 -14.92 -8.58 -0.91
C ASP A 263 -15.12 -9.08 0.53
N HIS A 264 -14.14 -8.84 1.41
CA HIS A 264 -14.09 -9.34 2.79
C HIS A 264 -13.80 -10.84 2.96
N THR A 265 -13.51 -11.59 1.88
CA THR A 265 -12.99 -12.96 1.98
C THR A 265 -11.69 -12.96 2.77
N LEU A 266 -11.63 -13.81 3.79
CA LEU A 266 -10.45 -13.93 4.65
C LEU A 266 -9.58 -15.11 4.25
N SER A 267 -8.29 -14.95 4.52
CA SER A 267 -7.32 -16.04 4.46
C SER A 267 -6.51 -16.14 5.75
N VAL A 268 -5.97 -17.32 5.99
CA VAL A 268 -5.03 -17.60 7.09
C VAL A 268 -3.71 -17.97 6.45
N ARG A 269 -2.67 -17.20 6.74
CA ARG A 269 -1.29 -17.42 6.30
C ARG A 269 -0.44 -17.85 7.48
N THR A 270 0.09 -19.06 7.44
CA THR A 270 1.15 -19.54 8.33
C THR A 270 2.46 -19.59 7.55
N LYS A 271 3.60 -19.95 8.16
CA LYS A 271 4.87 -20.07 7.45
C LYS A 271 4.78 -20.99 6.23
N ASP A 272 4.13 -22.16 6.40
CA ASP A 272 4.12 -23.22 5.40
C ASP A 272 2.82 -23.31 4.59
N TRP A 273 1.71 -22.73 5.08
CA TRP A 273 0.40 -22.91 4.49
C TRP A 273 -0.38 -21.61 4.35
N LYS A 274 -1.16 -21.53 3.28
CA LYS A 274 -2.18 -20.51 3.12
C LYS A 274 -3.54 -21.16 2.84
N TYR A 275 -4.50 -20.84 3.69
CA TYR A 275 -5.90 -21.22 3.52
C TYR A 275 -6.71 -19.99 3.12
N ILE A 276 -7.50 -20.10 2.05
CA ILE A 276 -8.48 -19.08 1.64
C ILE A 276 -9.87 -19.68 1.82
N GLU A 277 -10.73 -18.97 2.54
CA GLU A 277 -12.10 -19.42 2.76
C GLU A 277 -12.95 -19.36 1.50
N THR A 278 -14.13 -20.03 1.54
CA THR A 278 -15.07 -20.01 0.43
C THR A 278 -15.70 -18.65 0.24
N SER A 279 -15.90 -18.26 -1.02
CA SER A 279 -16.55 -17.01 -1.42
C SER A 279 -17.35 -17.22 -2.72
N ASP A 280 -18.45 -16.50 -2.87
CA ASP A 280 -19.26 -16.45 -4.09
C ASP A 280 -18.84 -15.34 -5.06
N GLY A 281 -17.77 -14.61 -4.76
CA GLY A 281 -17.26 -13.50 -5.55
C GLY A 281 -16.75 -13.93 -6.94
N PRO A 282 -16.56 -12.97 -7.86
CA PRO A 282 -16.06 -13.23 -9.22
C PRO A 282 -14.59 -13.65 -9.18
N LYS A 283 -14.17 -14.51 -10.12
CA LYS A 283 -12.78 -14.99 -10.23
C LYS A 283 -11.76 -13.92 -10.61
N MET A 284 -12.22 -12.87 -11.27
CA MET A 284 -11.42 -11.71 -11.68
C MET A 284 -12.00 -10.45 -11.05
N VAL A 285 -11.15 -9.47 -10.76
CA VAL A 285 -11.60 -8.15 -10.31
C VAL A 285 -12.53 -7.54 -11.36
N PRO A 286 -13.81 -7.20 -11.01
CA PRO A 286 -14.83 -6.92 -12.02
C PRO A 286 -14.80 -5.48 -12.58
N TRP A 287 -14.02 -4.58 -11.99
CA TRP A 287 -14.01 -3.16 -12.39
C TRP A 287 -12.80 -2.74 -13.22
N GLY A 288 -12.10 -3.68 -13.86
CA GLY A 288 -11.11 -3.38 -14.88
C GLY A 288 -9.75 -4.05 -14.74
N PRO A 289 -9.06 -4.02 -13.58
CA PRO A 289 -7.78 -4.68 -13.45
C PRO A 289 -7.87 -6.18 -13.77
N LYS A 290 -6.92 -6.69 -14.56
CA LYS A 290 -6.85 -8.11 -14.93
C LYS A 290 -6.21 -8.93 -13.82
N ILE A 291 -6.78 -8.90 -12.63
CA ILE A 291 -6.24 -9.55 -11.42
C ILE A 291 -7.19 -10.67 -10.99
N GLU A 292 -6.63 -11.85 -10.73
CA GLU A 292 -7.37 -12.96 -10.10
C GLU A 292 -7.68 -12.62 -8.64
N THR A 293 -8.94 -12.77 -8.25
CA THR A 293 -9.38 -12.44 -6.89
C THR A 293 -9.01 -13.51 -5.86
N GLY A 294 -8.84 -14.75 -6.29
CA GLY A 294 -8.72 -15.89 -5.37
C GLY A 294 -10.05 -16.38 -4.80
N TYR A 295 -11.20 -15.92 -5.32
CA TYR A 295 -12.50 -16.32 -4.82
C TYR A 295 -12.92 -17.67 -5.41
N SER A 296 -13.47 -18.55 -4.56
CA SER A 296 -13.91 -19.88 -4.94
C SER A 296 -15.01 -20.38 -4.00
N LYS A 297 -16.00 -21.10 -4.57
CA LYS A 297 -17.04 -21.80 -3.79
C LYS A 297 -16.50 -22.98 -2.99
N ALA A 298 -15.33 -23.50 -3.36
CA ALA A 298 -14.61 -24.54 -2.62
C ALA A 298 -13.48 -23.92 -1.80
N PRO A 299 -13.14 -24.51 -0.65
CA PRO A 299 -11.99 -24.08 0.14
C PRO A 299 -10.69 -24.24 -0.66
N GLN A 300 -9.73 -23.40 -0.39
CA GLN A 300 -8.41 -23.44 -1.03
C GLN A 300 -7.32 -23.56 0.00
N LEU A 301 -6.33 -24.41 -0.27
CA LEU A 301 -5.15 -24.61 0.56
C LEU A 301 -3.91 -24.69 -0.32
N TYR A 302 -2.92 -23.87 -0.01
CA TYR A 302 -1.66 -23.81 -0.77
C TYR A 302 -0.47 -24.06 0.14
N ASP A 303 0.51 -24.81 -0.39
CA ASP A 303 1.81 -25.02 0.21
C ASP A 303 2.71 -23.80 -0.11
N MET A 304 3.03 -23.03 0.90
CA MET A 304 3.79 -21.79 0.75
C MET A 304 5.31 -21.98 0.74
N THR A 305 5.78 -23.21 0.86
CA THR A 305 7.16 -23.58 0.56
C THR A 305 7.39 -23.63 -0.96
N GLN A 306 6.30 -23.72 -1.74
CA GLN A 306 6.29 -23.60 -3.18
C GLN A 306 5.91 -22.19 -3.61
N VAL A 307 6.40 -21.76 -4.77
CA VAL A 307 6.10 -20.42 -5.27
C VAL A 307 4.83 -20.43 -6.11
N GLY A 308 3.93 -19.48 -5.86
CA GLY A 308 2.89 -19.10 -6.81
C GLY A 308 1.51 -19.69 -6.61
N GLU A 309 1.20 -20.37 -5.51
CA GLU A 309 -0.16 -20.83 -5.18
C GLU A 309 -0.86 -21.56 -6.35
N GLN A 310 -0.15 -22.51 -7.00
CA GLN A 310 -0.61 -23.18 -8.22
C GLN A 310 -1.60 -24.33 -7.91
N ASP A 311 -1.23 -25.21 -6.97
CA ASP A 311 -1.97 -26.41 -6.68
C ASP A 311 -2.84 -26.26 -5.43
N ASN A 312 -4.16 -26.33 -5.61
CA ASN A 312 -5.07 -26.38 -4.48
C ASN A 312 -5.02 -27.77 -3.82
N LEU A 313 -4.52 -27.84 -2.61
CA LEU A 313 -4.33 -29.06 -1.84
C LEU A 313 -5.46 -29.32 -0.83
N ALA A 314 -6.55 -28.56 -0.85
CA ALA A 314 -7.61 -28.65 0.17
C ALA A 314 -8.23 -30.05 0.27
N GLU A 315 -8.46 -30.73 -0.84
CA GLU A 315 -8.99 -32.10 -0.85
C GLU A 315 -7.96 -33.14 -0.39
N LYS A 316 -6.67 -32.90 -0.66
CA LYS A 316 -5.58 -33.81 -0.29
C LYS A 316 -5.14 -33.67 1.16
N ARG A 317 -5.39 -32.53 1.78
CA ARG A 317 -4.94 -32.18 3.14
C ARG A 317 -6.08 -31.60 4.00
N PRO A 318 -7.21 -32.33 4.14
CA PRO A 318 -8.38 -31.84 4.87
C PRO A 318 -8.08 -31.55 6.35
N GLU A 319 -7.11 -32.23 6.95
CA GLU A 319 -6.67 -32.00 8.33
C GLU A 319 -6.09 -30.59 8.51
N ILE A 320 -5.32 -30.08 7.53
CA ILE A 320 -4.75 -28.73 7.57
C ILE A 320 -5.85 -27.68 7.33
N VAL A 321 -6.75 -27.94 6.38
CA VAL A 321 -7.92 -27.09 6.16
C VAL A 321 -8.71 -26.92 7.44
N TYR A 322 -9.02 -28.02 8.13
CA TYR A 322 -9.76 -28.00 9.40
C TYR A 322 -9.04 -27.17 10.48
N GLN A 323 -7.71 -27.33 10.60
CA GLN A 323 -6.90 -26.58 11.55
C GLN A 323 -6.95 -25.07 11.27
N LEU A 324 -6.75 -24.65 10.01
CA LEU A 324 -6.70 -23.23 9.63
C LEU A 324 -8.10 -22.58 9.69
N GLN A 325 -9.16 -23.31 9.32
CA GLN A 325 -10.53 -22.88 9.56
C GLN A 325 -10.82 -22.65 11.06
N GLY A 326 -10.27 -23.51 11.91
CA GLY A 326 -10.36 -23.36 13.36
C GLY A 326 -9.74 -22.05 13.85
N ILE A 327 -8.58 -21.67 13.32
CA ILE A 327 -7.93 -20.37 13.60
C ILE A 327 -8.86 -19.22 13.17
N LEU A 328 -9.36 -19.25 11.95
CA LEU A 328 -10.22 -18.20 11.39
C LEU A 328 -11.50 -18.02 12.22
N LYS A 329 -12.14 -19.12 12.58
CA LYS A 329 -13.32 -19.13 13.47
C LYS A 329 -12.98 -18.56 14.85
N GLY A 330 -11.84 -18.94 15.39
CA GLY A 330 -11.37 -18.44 16.69
C GLY A 330 -11.10 -16.94 16.69
N VAL A 331 -10.51 -16.42 15.60
CA VAL A 331 -10.28 -14.97 15.42
C VAL A 331 -11.61 -14.22 15.34
N ARG A 332 -12.55 -14.67 14.52
CA ARG A 332 -13.89 -14.07 14.41
C ARG A 332 -14.64 -14.02 15.75
N ASN A 333 -14.44 -15.01 16.60
CA ASN A 333 -15.06 -15.11 17.91
C ASN A 333 -14.21 -14.48 19.04
N ASN A 334 -13.08 -13.86 18.74
CA ASN A 334 -12.12 -13.34 19.72
C ASN A 334 -11.62 -14.38 20.75
N THR A 335 -11.56 -15.67 20.36
CA THR A 335 -11.13 -16.79 21.23
C THR A 335 -9.69 -17.22 20.97
N VAL A 336 -9.11 -16.84 19.84
CA VAL A 336 -7.72 -17.17 19.46
C VAL A 336 -6.99 -15.89 19.08
N LYS A 337 -5.76 -15.76 19.58
CA LYS A 337 -4.82 -14.68 19.23
C LYS A 337 -3.48 -15.29 18.87
N PRO A 338 -2.68 -14.70 17.96
CA PRO A 338 -1.28 -15.08 17.79
C PRO A 338 -0.57 -14.87 19.14
N LYS A 339 0.26 -15.80 19.51
CA LYS A 339 1.06 -15.73 20.76
C LYS A 339 2.51 -15.43 20.43
#